data_8e5bb799e05f0b860c6e299e604bd2f0
#
_entry.id   8e5bb799e05f0b860c6e299e604bd2f0
#
_cell.length_a   1.000
_cell.length_b   1.000
_cell.length_c   1.000
_cell.angle_alpha   90.00
_cell.angle_beta   90.00
_cell.angle_gamma   90.00
#
_symmetry.space_group_name_H-M   'P 1'
#
loop_
_entity.id
_entity.type
_entity.pdbx_description
1 polymer ?
#
loop_
_entity_poly.entity_id
_entity_poly.type
_entity_poly.pdbx_seq_one_letter_code
_entity_poly.pdbx_strand_id
1 'polypeptide(L)'
;IVNASEASLKVGDLAILRGYGIFDFFTFQYSFPHFFDDYLDRFINSSKRLRLDLPYSRADLKQFILDLIQANGETQGGMRLVLTGGYAEDGYTPVAPNFIMLQYPLPTYSADKYEKGLSLMTFQHQRELPEVKTINYITGIWLLDKIRDANADDVLYHDGTYIRESVRSNFFLVSEEGTLITPADKILMGITRKQILEAVEGIIEVEERDVLLNEVKTAQEAFLTSSTKGAMPVVQIDGHEIGTGEPGPVTKKVMELLQKHITAYFEKNAIKI
;
A
#
# COMPACT_ATOMS: atom_id res chain seq x y z
N ILE A 1 8.66 1.08 -24.91
CA ILE A 1 9.47 0.42 -23.87
C ILE A 1 10.93 0.75 -24.15
N VAL A 2 11.66 1.16 -23.11
CA VAL A 2 13.10 1.50 -23.17
C VAL A 2 13.79 0.87 -21.96
N ASN A 3 15.13 0.76 -22.02
CA ASN A 3 15.89 0.34 -20.85
C ASN A 3 15.77 1.36 -19.71
N ALA A 4 15.77 0.90 -18.45
CA ALA A 4 15.64 1.78 -17.29
C ALA A 4 16.74 2.86 -17.23
N SER A 5 17.95 2.55 -17.74
CA SER A 5 19.07 3.51 -17.84
C SER A 5 18.84 4.63 -18.86
N GLU A 6 17.91 4.47 -19.78
CA GLU A 6 17.56 5.44 -20.83
C GLU A 6 16.30 6.24 -20.47
N ALA A 7 15.53 5.76 -19.47
CA ALA A 7 14.31 6.42 -19.03
C ALA A 7 14.68 7.73 -18.33
N SER A 8 14.08 8.83 -18.74
CA SER A 8 14.36 10.16 -18.18
C SER A 8 13.10 11.01 -18.06
N LEU A 9 13.10 11.88 -17.06
CA LEU A 9 12.10 12.92 -16.85
C LEU A 9 12.82 14.27 -16.81
N LYS A 10 12.31 15.28 -17.53
CA LYS A 10 12.93 16.61 -17.53
C LYS A 10 12.75 17.28 -16.17
N VAL A 11 13.73 18.06 -15.75
CA VAL A 11 13.75 18.74 -14.44
C VAL A 11 12.59 19.73 -14.19
N GLY A 12 11.91 20.19 -15.24
CA GLY A 12 10.74 21.05 -15.15
C GLY A 12 9.42 20.35 -14.86
N ASP A 13 9.43 19.03 -14.63
CA ASP A 13 8.21 18.29 -14.28
C ASP A 13 7.71 18.69 -12.88
N LEU A 14 6.38 18.84 -12.75
CA LEU A 14 5.76 19.21 -11.47
C LEU A 14 5.96 18.14 -10.38
N ALA A 15 6.23 16.89 -10.73
CA ALA A 15 6.61 15.87 -9.75
C ALA A 15 7.94 16.23 -9.06
N ILE A 16 8.90 16.78 -9.81
CA ILE A 16 10.20 17.23 -9.30
C ILE A 16 10.05 18.56 -8.56
N LEU A 17 9.36 19.53 -9.17
CA LEU A 17 9.29 20.89 -8.65
C LEU A 17 8.31 21.05 -7.47
N ARG A 18 7.26 20.24 -7.41
CA ARG A 18 6.14 20.40 -6.46
C ARG A 18 5.69 19.11 -5.78
N GLY A 19 6.27 17.96 -6.10
CA GLY A 19 5.76 16.67 -5.62
C GLY A 19 4.36 16.35 -6.14
N TYR A 20 3.94 16.94 -7.29
CA TYR A 20 2.58 16.79 -7.81
C TYR A 20 2.51 15.62 -8.78
N GLY A 21 1.90 14.54 -8.31
CA GLY A 21 1.71 13.31 -9.07
C GLY A 21 1.13 12.20 -8.19
N ILE A 22 0.75 11.13 -8.85
CA ILE A 22 0.26 9.89 -8.24
C ILE A 22 1.14 8.72 -8.65
N PHE A 23 1.07 7.66 -7.86
CA PHE A 23 1.60 6.37 -8.29
C PHE A 23 0.69 5.25 -7.83
N ASP A 24 0.87 4.09 -8.42
CA ASP A 24 0.40 2.84 -7.84
C ASP A 24 1.51 1.81 -7.87
N PHE A 25 1.41 0.80 -7.00
CA PHE A 25 2.35 -0.31 -6.95
C PHE A 25 1.60 -1.58 -6.63
N PHE A 26 1.83 -2.60 -7.44
CA PHE A 26 1.30 -3.94 -7.26
C PHE A 26 2.35 -4.99 -7.63
N THR A 27 2.11 -6.20 -7.18
CA THR A 27 2.93 -7.36 -7.53
C THR A 27 2.25 -8.15 -8.64
N PHE A 28 3.05 -8.91 -9.37
CA PHE A 28 2.58 -9.89 -10.33
C PHE A 28 3.27 -11.24 -10.10
N GLN A 29 2.57 -12.30 -10.43
CA GLN A 29 3.05 -13.68 -10.36
C GLN A 29 2.47 -14.46 -11.55
N TYR A 30 3.18 -15.49 -12.02
CA TYR A 30 2.78 -16.22 -13.24
C TYR A 30 2.57 -15.28 -14.45
N SER A 31 3.41 -14.24 -14.55
CA SER A 31 3.32 -13.18 -15.56
C SER A 31 1.98 -12.41 -15.56
N PHE A 32 1.21 -12.45 -14.46
CA PHE A 32 -0.08 -11.80 -14.33
C PHE A 32 -0.20 -10.98 -13.04
N PRO A 33 -0.71 -9.73 -13.09
CA PRO A 33 -0.87 -8.88 -11.91
C PRO A 33 -1.87 -9.42 -10.90
N HIS A 34 -1.54 -9.32 -9.61
CA HIS A 34 -2.48 -9.54 -8.51
C HIS A 34 -3.60 -8.49 -8.57
N PHE A 35 -4.86 -8.91 -8.44
CA PHE A 35 -6.03 -8.02 -8.33
C PHE A 35 -6.00 -6.85 -9.32
N PHE A 36 -5.74 -7.16 -10.57
CA PHE A 36 -5.37 -6.23 -11.64
C PHE A 36 -6.37 -5.08 -11.79
N ASP A 37 -7.66 -5.41 -11.79
CA ASP A 37 -8.73 -4.43 -11.98
C ASP A 37 -8.82 -3.45 -10.80
N ASP A 38 -8.64 -3.89 -9.57
CA ASP A 38 -8.68 -3.05 -8.38
C ASP A 38 -7.56 -2.01 -8.37
N TYR A 39 -6.33 -2.40 -8.77
CA TYR A 39 -5.21 -1.46 -8.87
C TYR A 39 -5.43 -0.43 -9.97
N LEU A 40 -5.96 -0.83 -11.12
CA LEU A 40 -6.28 0.11 -12.20
C LEU A 40 -7.41 1.06 -11.80
N ASP A 41 -8.45 0.58 -11.12
CA ASP A 41 -9.53 1.43 -10.60
C ASP A 41 -9.00 2.48 -9.64
N ARG A 42 -8.13 2.09 -8.69
CA ARG A 42 -7.53 3.02 -7.77
C ARG A 42 -6.63 4.04 -8.46
N PHE A 43 -5.81 3.63 -9.42
CA PHE A 43 -4.95 4.53 -10.18
C PHE A 43 -5.76 5.55 -10.99
N ILE A 44 -6.78 5.08 -11.73
CA ILE A 44 -7.67 5.94 -12.51
C ILE A 44 -8.48 6.88 -11.61
N ASN A 45 -8.96 6.40 -10.45
CA ASN A 45 -9.65 7.25 -9.49
C ASN A 45 -8.71 8.31 -8.88
N SER A 46 -7.48 7.94 -8.55
CA SER A 46 -6.46 8.87 -8.05
C SER A 46 -6.12 9.95 -9.09
N SER A 47 -6.01 9.59 -10.38
CA SER A 47 -5.75 10.56 -11.44
C SER A 47 -6.88 11.59 -11.56
N LYS A 48 -8.14 11.17 -11.51
CA LYS A 48 -9.31 12.05 -11.53
C LYS A 48 -9.34 12.99 -10.33
N ARG A 49 -9.10 12.47 -9.12
CA ARG A 49 -9.10 13.28 -7.88
C ARG A 49 -7.98 14.32 -7.87
N LEU A 50 -6.82 14.01 -8.46
CA LEU A 50 -5.71 14.95 -8.59
C LEU A 50 -5.77 15.77 -9.89
N ARG A 51 -6.87 15.68 -10.66
CA ARG A 51 -7.07 16.39 -11.94
C ARG A 51 -5.92 16.19 -12.92
N LEU A 52 -5.41 14.97 -12.99
CA LEU A 52 -4.41 14.54 -13.95
C LEU A 52 -5.13 13.79 -15.08
N ASP A 53 -5.18 14.39 -16.25
CA ASP A 53 -5.85 13.81 -17.43
C ASP A 53 -5.05 12.62 -17.95
N LEU A 54 -5.39 11.43 -17.50
CA LEU A 54 -4.76 10.19 -17.94
C LEU A 54 -5.13 9.95 -19.43
N PRO A 55 -4.16 9.99 -20.37
CA PRO A 55 -4.46 9.95 -21.80
C PRO A 55 -4.73 8.54 -22.36
N TYR A 56 -4.84 7.54 -21.48
CA TYR A 56 -4.97 6.14 -21.84
C TYR A 56 -6.23 5.53 -21.25
N SER A 57 -6.90 4.67 -22.04
CA SER A 57 -8.01 3.88 -21.56
C SER A 57 -7.53 2.77 -20.59
N ARG A 58 -8.49 2.18 -19.86
CA ARG A 58 -8.20 1.00 -19.02
C ARG A 58 -7.63 -0.16 -19.86
N ALA A 59 -8.11 -0.35 -21.06
CA ALA A 59 -7.64 -1.40 -21.97
C ALA A 59 -6.18 -1.16 -22.39
N ASP A 60 -5.83 0.10 -22.70
CA ASP A 60 -4.45 0.47 -23.04
C ASP A 60 -3.52 0.22 -21.85
N LEU A 61 -3.92 0.62 -20.63
CA LEU A 61 -3.12 0.38 -19.43
C LEU A 61 -2.88 -1.11 -19.18
N LYS A 62 -3.92 -1.93 -19.35
CA LYS A 62 -3.78 -3.40 -19.22
C LYS A 62 -2.78 -3.93 -20.24
N GLN A 63 -2.90 -3.52 -21.50
CA GLN A 63 -2.01 -3.97 -22.55
C GLN A 63 -0.56 -3.54 -22.28
N PHE A 64 -0.32 -2.28 -21.94
CA PHE A 64 1.02 -1.78 -21.65
C PHE A 64 1.71 -2.52 -20.51
N ILE A 65 0.95 -2.86 -19.45
CA ILE A 65 1.47 -3.60 -18.30
C ILE A 65 1.86 -5.02 -18.70
N LEU A 66 1.02 -5.71 -19.47
CA LEU A 66 1.31 -7.06 -19.95
C LEU A 66 2.48 -7.06 -20.93
N ASP A 67 2.55 -6.07 -21.84
CA ASP A 67 3.67 -5.92 -22.77
C ASP A 67 4.99 -5.69 -22.03
N LEU A 68 4.99 -4.90 -20.95
CA LEU A 68 6.19 -4.66 -20.17
C LEU A 68 6.64 -5.92 -19.42
N ILE A 69 5.72 -6.68 -18.83
CA ILE A 69 6.01 -7.97 -18.20
C ILE A 69 6.60 -8.94 -19.23
N GLN A 70 5.98 -9.03 -20.39
CA GLN A 70 6.46 -9.92 -21.48
C GLN A 70 7.84 -9.49 -21.99
N ALA A 71 8.08 -8.19 -22.18
CA ALA A 71 9.35 -7.68 -22.67
C ALA A 71 10.53 -7.97 -21.73
N ASN A 72 10.29 -8.03 -20.41
CA ASN A 72 11.30 -8.36 -19.42
C ASN A 72 11.44 -9.88 -19.19
N GLY A 73 10.46 -10.69 -19.60
CA GLY A 73 10.48 -12.15 -19.48
C GLY A 73 10.39 -12.71 -18.06
N GLU A 74 10.05 -11.86 -17.08
CA GLU A 74 9.95 -12.26 -15.67
C GLU A 74 8.56 -12.83 -15.36
N THR A 75 8.53 -13.90 -14.58
CA THR A 75 7.28 -14.54 -14.16
C THR A 75 6.71 -13.94 -12.88
N GLN A 76 7.51 -13.18 -12.13
CA GLN A 76 7.11 -12.50 -10.88
C GLN A 76 7.89 -11.20 -10.71
N GLY A 77 7.26 -10.23 -10.03
CA GLY A 77 7.90 -8.94 -9.79
C GLY A 77 6.94 -7.91 -9.19
N GLY A 78 7.43 -6.68 -9.14
CA GLY A 78 6.65 -5.49 -8.80
C GLY A 78 6.47 -4.57 -10.01
N MET A 79 5.30 -3.97 -10.13
CA MET A 79 4.98 -2.98 -11.16
C MET A 79 4.65 -1.66 -10.48
N ARG A 80 5.24 -0.57 -10.93
CA ARG A 80 4.92 0.79 -10.50
C ARG A 80 4.40 1.59 -11.68
N LEU A 81 3.23 2.19 -11.50
CA LEU A 81 2.67 3.19 -12.39
C LEU A 81 2.88 4.56 -11.75
N VAL A 82 3.30 5.55 -12.51
CA VAL A 82 3.44 6.95 -12.06
C VAL A 82 2.77 7.86 -13.08
N LEU A 83 2.02 8.85 -12.61
CA LEU A 83 1.46 9.91 -13.42
C LEU A 83 1.82 11.24 -12.77
N THR A 84 2.52 12.12 -13.50
CA THR A 84 3.02 13.40 -13.00
C THR A 84 2.16 14.56 -13.47
N GLY A 85 2.38 15.76 -12.93
CA GLY A 85 1.68 16.98 -13.36
C GLY A 85 2.16 17.57 -14.68
N GLY A 86 3.17 16.97 -15.33
CA GLY A 86 3.72 17.42 -16.61
C GLY A 86 4.68 18.61 -16.51
N TYR A 87 5.04 19.19 -17.66
CA TYR A 87 6.04 20.25 -17.80
C TYR A 87 5.37 21.63 -17.88
N ALA A 88 4.95 22.17 -16.73
CA ALA A 88 4.28 23.44 -16.64
C ALA A 88 5.24 24.63 -16.84
N GLU A 89 4.90 25.57 -17.74
CA GLU A 89 5.72 26.78 -18.01
C GLU A 89 5.80 27.70 -16.80
N ASP A 90 4.71 27.81 -16.02
CA ASP A 90 4.65 28.60 -14.78
C ASP A 90 5.18 27.84 -13.54
N GLY A 91 5.57 26.59 -13.71
CA GLY A 91 6.03 25.69 -12.64
C GLY A 91 4.97 25.38 -11.57
N TYR A 92 3.68 25.51 -11.89
CA TYR A 92 2.57 25.34 -10.94
C TYR A 92 1.30 24.73 -11.54
N THR A 93 0.85 25.18 -12.69
CA THR A 93 -0.40 24.71 -13.33
C THR A 93 -0.20 23.36 -14.01
N PRO A 94 -0.91 22.29 -13.61
CA PRO A 94 -0.80 21.00 -14.26
C PRO A 94 -1.16 21.08 -15.75
N VAL A 95 -0.37 20.37 -16.55
CA VAL A 95 -0.55 20.27 -18.00
C VAL A 95 -0.64 18.80 -18.42
N ALA A 96 -0.41 18.46 -19.67
CA ALA A 96 -0.38 17.08 -20.13
C ALA A 96 0.56 16.22 -19.25
N PRO A 97 0.06 15.20 -18.55
CA PRO A 97 0.84 14.43 -17.60
C PRO A 97 1.85 13.53 -18.30
N ASN A 98 2.97 13.22 -17.61
CA ASN A 98 3.87 12.16 -18.02
C ASN A 98 3.45 10.86 -17.34
N PHE A 99 3.23 9.82 -18.14
CA PHE A 99 2.94 8.48 -17.64
C PHE A 99 4.21 7.61 -17.73
N ILE A 100 4.55 6.97 -16.61
CA ILE A 100 5.75 6.14 -16.49
C ILE A 100 5.35 4.81 -15.88
N MET A 101 5.88 3.73 -16.43
CA MET A 101 5.78 2.38 -15.85
C MET A 101 7.17 1.84 -15.58
N LEU A 102 7.34 1.24 -14.41
CA LEU A 102 8.61 0.64 -13.98
C LEU A 102 8.35 -0.76 -13.43
N GLN A 103 9.10 -1.73 -13.90
CA GLN A 103 9.12 -3.06 -13.34
C GLN A 103 10.32 -3.23 -12.40
N TYR A 104 10.10 -3.90 -11.28
CA TYR A 104 11.09 -4.18 -10.25
C TYR A 104 11.13 -5.67 -9.93
N PRO A 105 12.26 -6.18 -9.39
CA PRO A 105 12.26 -7.46 -8.71
C PRO A 105 11.18 -7.49 -7.63
N LEU A 106 10.66 -8.67 -7.30
CA LEU A 106 9.66 -8.83 -6.24
C LEU A 106 10.29 -8.43 -4.90
N PRO A 107 9.77 -7.41 -4.19
CA PRO A 107 10.23 -7.08 -2.87
C PRO A 107 9.93 -8.22 -1.90
N THR A 108 10.94 -8.63 -1.14
CA THR A 108 10.81 -9.70 -0.14
C THR A 108 11.10 -9.16 1.24
N TYR A 109 10.39 -9.67 2.23
CA TYR A 109 10.68 -9.46 3.65
C TYR A 109 11.22 -10.75 4.25
N SER A 110 12.12 -10.66 5.21
CA SER A 110 12.65 -11.85 5.89
C SER A 110 11.54 -12.58 6.66
N ALA A 111 11.58 -13.91 6.68
CA ALA A 111 10.63 -14.72 7.45
C ALA A 111 10.62 -14.32 8.93
N ASP A 112 11.77 -13.92 9.47
CA ASP A 112 11.95 -13.43 10.83
C ASP A 112 10.99 -12.28 11.20
N LYS A 113 10.67 -11.37 10.25
CA LYS A 113 9.70 -10.29 10.48
C LYS A 113 8.26 -10.78 10.64
N TYR A 114 7.90 -11.89 10.02
CA TYR A 114 6.59 -12.51 10.20
C TYR A 114 6.52 -13.36 11.48
N GLU A 115 7.65 -13.93 11.88
CA GLU A 115 7.75 -14.76 13.09
C GLU A 115 7.81 -13.92 14.36
N LYS A 116 8.54 -12.79 14.35
CA LYS A 116 8.74 -11.91 15.49
C LYS A 116 7.79 -10.73 15.55
N GLY A 117 7.23 -10.31 14.41
CA GLY A 117 6.44 -9.10 14.27
C GLY A 117 7.27 -7.82 14.23
N LEU A 118 6.57 -6.69 14.04
CA LEU A 118 7.16 -5.35 13.97
C LEU A 118 6.94 -4.58 15.27
N SER A 119 7.88 -3.68 15.57
CA SER A 119 7.71 -2.59 16.52
C SER A 119 7.40 -1.29 15.77
N LEU A 120 6.39 -0.54 16.22
CA LEU A 120 6.03 0.75 15.66
C LEU A 120 6.23 1.88 16.66
N MET A 121 6.56 3.08 16.16
CA MET A 121 6.36 4.32 16.89
C MET A 121 5.13 5.04 16.38
N THR A 122 4.44 5.80 17.22
CA THR A 122 3.34 6.67 16.75
C THR A 122 3.87 8.04 16.36
N PHE A 123 3.18 8.70 15.44
CA PHE A 123 3.47 10.07 15.06
C PHE A 123 2.21 10.81 14.65
N GLN A 124 1.98 12.00 15.21
CA GLN A 124 0.82 12.81 14.86
C GLN A 124 1.00 13.41 13.45
N HIS A 125 0.31 12.81 12.50
CA HIS A 125 0.30 13.23 11.10
C HIS A 125 -0.95 12.72 10.40
N GLN A 126 -1.57 13.60 9.60
CA GLN A 126 -2.64 13.26 8.68
C GLN A 126 -2.20 13.63 7.27
N ARG A 127 -2.23 12.69 6.34
CA ARG A 127 -1.92 13.00 4.94
C ARG A 127 -2.94 13.99 4.38
N GLU A 128 -2.49 14.91 3.52
CA GLU A 128 -3.33 15.98 2.94
C GLU A 128 -4.48 15.41 2.11
N LEU A 129 -4.21 14.40 1.30
CA LEU A 129 -5.17 13.70 0.43
C LEU A 129 -5.07 12.20 0.70
N PRO A 130 -5.58 11.71 1.84
CA PRO A 130 -5.33 10.34 2.28
C PRO A 130 -5.88 9.30 1.31
N GLU A 131 -7.00 9.58 0.66
CA GLU A 131 -7.63 8.69 -0.31
C GLU A 131 -6.91 8.62 -1.66
N VAL A 132 -5.94 9.51 -1.90
CA VAL A 132 -5.15 9.55 -3.13
C VAL A 132 -3.76 8.99 -2.88
N LYS A 133 -3.31 8.10 -3.74
CA LYS A 133 -1.95 7.55 -3.66
C LYS A 133 -0.96 8.49 -4.34
N THR A 134 -0.67 9.63 -3.65
CA THR A 134 0.28 10.65 -4.13
C THR A 134 1.72 10.18 -4.03
N ILE A 135 2.63 10.80 -4.80
CA ILE A 135 4.08 10.60 -4.69
C ILE A 135 4.71 11.33 -3.49
N ASN A 136 3.93 12.09 -2.72
CA ASN A 136 4.42 12.82 -1.56
C ASN A 136 4.63 11.89 -0.36
N TYR A 137 5.88 11.56 -0.09
CA TYR A 137 6.32 10.73 1.04
C TYR A 137 7.28 11.46 1.98
N ILE A 138 7.30 12.81 1.92
CA ILE A 138 8.27 13.62 2.64
C ILE A 138 8.29 13.34 4.14
N THR A 139 7.12 13.27 4.78
CA THR A 139 7.01 12.99 6.22
C THR A 139 7.58 11.64 6.59
N GLY A 140 7.24 10.59 5.82
CA GLY A 140 7.74 9.23 6.09
C GLY A 140 9.26 9.12 5.93
N ILE A 141 9.83 9.79 4.91
CA ILE A 141 11.28 9.82 4.69
C ILE A 141 11.98 10.64 5.79
N TRP A 142 11.42 11.79 6.17
CA TRP A 142 11.95 12.62 7.23
C TRP A 142 11.95 11.93 8.60
N LEU A 143 11.03 11.00 8.83
CA LEU A 143 10.93 10.24 10.09
C LEU A 143 11.92 9.08 10.18
N LEU A 144 12.67 8.71 9.14
CA LEU A 144 13.53 7.52 9.14
C LEU A 144 14.53 7.51 10.29
N ASP A 145 15.15 8.65 10.63
CA ASP A 145 16.09 8.72 11.75
C ASP A 145 15.37 8.55 13.08
N LYS A 146 14.19 9.15 13.26
CA LYS A 146 13.38 8.98 14.48
C LYS A 146 12.90 7.55 14.68
N ILE A 147 12.50 6.87 13.59
CA ILE A 147 12.10 5.46 13.62
C ILE A 147 13.27 4.61 14.10
N ARG A 148 14.47 4.84 13.55
CA ARG A 148 15.69 4.14 13.98
C ARG A 148 16.05 4.42 15.44
N ASP A 149 16.01 5.69 15.87
CA ASP A 149 16.36 6.09 17.23
C ASP A 149 15.37 5.54 18.27
N ALA A 150 14.11 5.30 17.87
CA ALA A 150 13.08 4.64 18.67
C ALA A 150 13.20 3.10 18.65
N ASN A 151 14.18 2.52 17.93
CA ASN A 151 14.27 1.08 17.64
C ASN A 151 12.97 0.49 17.07
N ALA A 152 12.23 1.29 16.29
CA ALA A 152 11.02 0.87 15.62
C ALA A 152 11.31 0.43 14.17
N ASP A 153 10.42 -0.37 13.60
CA ASP A 153 10.48 -0.83 12.21
C ASP A 153 9.73 0.09 11.24
N ASP A 154 8.69 0.78 11.74
CA ASP A 154 7.84 1.66 10.94
C ASP A 154 7.14 2.67 11.88
N VAL A 155 6.35 3.58 11.32
CA VAL A 155 5.56 4.57 12.06
C VAL A 155 4.07 4.39 11.81
N LEU A 156 3.28 4.55 12.86
CA LEU A 156 1.83 4.56 12.82
C LEU A 156 1.33 6.01 12.96
N TYR A 157 0.62 6.50 11.95
CA TYR A 157 0.07 7.84 11.96
C TYR A 157 -1.26 7.91 12.72
N HIS A 158 -1.47 9.01 13.45
CA HIS A 158 -2.73 9.36 14.10
C HIS A 158 -2.99 10.87 13.96
N ASP A 159 -4.23 11.30 14.07
CA ASP A 159 -4.61 12.72 13.98
C ASP A 159 -4.62 13.47 15.33
N GLY A 160 -4.19 12.80 16.38
CA GLY A 160 -4.22 13.26 17.77
C GLY A 160 -5.23 12.48 18.60
N THR A 161 -6.26 11.93 18.00
CA THR A 161 -7.32 11.15 18.65
C THR A 161 -7.43 9.74 18.06
N TYR A 162 -7.43 9.64 16.74
CA TYR A 162 -7.68 8.39 16.03
C TYR A 162 -6.45 7.94 15.24
N ILE A 163 -6.19 6.65 15.29
CA ILE A 163 -5.24 5.98 14.43
C ILE A 163 -5.71 6.08 12.98
N ARG A 164 -4.75 6.25 12.07
CA ARG A 164 -5.01 6.29 10.63
C ARG A 164 -4.34 5.14 9.92
N GLU A 165 -3.12 5.32 9.48
CA GLU A 165 -2.37 4.33 8.70
C GLU A 165 -0.86 4.47 8.94
N SER A 166 -0.03 3.55 8.45
CA SER A 166 1.42 3.74 8.38
C SER A 166 1.80 4.46 7.06
N VAL A 167 3.06 4.82 6.91
CA VAL A 167 3.59 5.49 5.71
C VAL A 167 3.16 4.79 4.40
N ARG A 168 3.15 3.44 4.41
CA ARG A 168 2.92 2.63 3.21
C ARG A 168 1.97 1.45 3.45
N SER A 169 1.25 1.43 4.57
CA SER A 169 0.45 0.28 4.97
C SER A 169 -0.81 0.74 5.70
N ASN A 170 -1.93 0.04 5.51
CA ASN A 170 -3.07 0.18 6.39
C ASN A 170 -2.84 -0.58 7.69
N PHE A 171 -3.59 -0.23 8.71
CA PHE A 171 -3.50 -0.77 10.06
C PHE A 171 -4.76 -1.55 10.43
N PHE A 172 -4.56 -2.64 11.14
CA PHE A 172 -5.60 -3.44 11.77
C PHE A 172 -5.21 -3.76 13.22
N LEU A 173 -6.20 -3.84 14.08
CA LEU A 173 -6.07 -4.42 15.42
C LEU A 173 -7.14 -5.50 15.64
N VAL A 174 -6.92 -6.35 16.64
CA VAL A 174 -7.86 -7.39 17.08
C VAL A 174 -8.26 -7.09 18.51
N SER A 175 -9.57 -7.03 18.79
CA SER A 175 -10.11 -6.82 20.12
C SER A 175 -9.99 -8.07 21.01
N GLU A 176 -10.36 -7.96 22.31
CA GLU A 176 -10.43 -9.09 23.23
C GLU A 176 -11.42 -10.17 22.76
N GLU A 177 -12.49 -9.77 22.08
CA GLU A 177 -13.50 -10.68 21.52
C GLU A 177 -13.07 -11.35 20.23
N GLY A 178 -11.90 -10.97 19.66
CA GLY A 178 -11.39 -11.49 18.40
C GLY A 178 -11.92 -10.75 17.16
N THR A 179 -12.58 -9.61 17.33
CA THR A 179 -13.07 -8.76 16.24
C THR A 179 -11.91 -8.04 15.57
N LEU A 180 -11.87 -8.09 14.25
CA LEU A 180 -10.88 -7.38 13.43
C LEU A 180 -11.34 -5.95 13.20
N ILE A 181 -10.57 -4.96 13.63
CA ILE A 181 -10.93 -3.54 13.57
C ILE A 181 -9.92 -2.78 12.71
N THR A 182 -10.40 -1.91 11.83
CA THR A 182 -9.55 -1.10 10.96
C THR A 182 -10.16 0.29 10.72
N PRO A 183 -9.33 1.35 10.61
CA PRO A 183 -9.82 2.67 10.26
C PRO A 183 -10.66 2.67 8.98
N ALA A 184 -11.84 3.33 9.03
CA ALA A 184 -12.79 3.38 7.90
C ALA A 184 -12.51 4.53 6.92
N ASP A 185 -11.97 5.65 7.41
CA ASP A 185 -11.78 6.87 6.64
C ASP A 185 -10.43 7.55 6.89
N LYS A 186 -10.16 8.62 6.12
CA LYS A 186 -8.92 9.42 6.21
C LYS A 186 -7.65 8.58 6.04
N ILE A 187 -7.75 7.51 5.31
CA ILE A 187 -6.67 6.57 4.95
C ILE A 187 -6.68 6.32 3.46
N LEU A 188 -5.61 5.71 2.95
CA LEU A 188 -5.65 5.11 1.63
C LEU A 188 -6.52 3.85 1.66
N MET A 189 -7.47 3.75 0.74
CA MET A 189 -8.25 2.51 0.55
C MET A 189 -7.34 1.46 -0.11
N GLY A 190 -6.60 0.73 0.74
CA GLY A 190 -5.60 -0.24 0.32
C GLY A 190 -6.23 -1.43 -0.38
N ILE A 191 -5.64 -1.89 -1.50
CA ILE A 191 -6.14 -3.07 -2.20
C ILE A 191 -5.95 -4.32 -1.34
N THR A 192 -4.79 -4.49 -0.70
CA THR A 192 -4.60 -5.63 0.21
C THR A 192 -5.54 -5.56 1.42
N ARG A 193 -5.85 -4.35 1.95
CA ARG A 193 -6.89 -4.17 2.97
C ARG A 193 -8.24 -4.69 2.46
N LYS A 194 -8.67 -4.28 1.27
CA LYS A 194 -9.90 -4.77 0.63
C LYS A 194 -9.90 -6.30 0.51
N GLN A 195 -8.82 -6.88 0.02
CA GLN A 195 -8.70 -8.33 -0.17
C GLN A 195 -8.72 -9.11 1.15
N ILE A 196 -8.19 -8.52 2.24
CA ILE A 196 -8.32 -9.11 3.58
C ILE A 196 -9.78 -9.10 4.02
N LEU A 197 -10.48 -7.97 3.88
CA LEU A 197 -11.89 -7.85 4.25
C LEU A 197 -12.75 -8.88 3.50
N GLU A 198 -12.53 -9.05 2.20
CA GLU A 198 -13.20 -10.08 1.39
C GLU A 198 -12.82 -11.51 1.82
N ALA A 199 -11.55 -11.76 2.14
CA ALA A 199 -11.07 -13.08 2.51
C ALA A 199 -11.58 -13.56 3.88
N VAL A 200 -11.87 -12.64 4.80
CA VAL A 200 -12.35 -12.96 6.15
C VAL A 200 -13.87 -12.91 6.29
N GLU A 201 -14.59 -12.49 5.26
CA GLU A 201 -16.04 -12.36 5.26
C GLU A 201 -16.72 -13.68 5.70
N GLY A 202 -17.62 -13.57 6.70
CA GLY A 202 -18.31 -14.71 7.28
C GLY A 202 -17.45 -15.66 8.13
N ILE A 203 -16.16 -15.35 8.35
CA ILE A 203 -15.21 -16.17 9.13
C ILE A 203 -14.73 -15.43 10.38
N ILE A 204 -14.41 -14.14 10.25
CA ILE A 204 -13.98 -13.28 11.35
C ILE A 204 -14.90 -12.06 11.35
N GLU A 205 -15.35 -11.63 12.52
CA GLU A 205 -16.11 -10.40 12.66
C GLU A 205 -15.22 -9.19 12.37
N VAL A 206 -15.75 -8.21 11.62
CA VAL A 206 -14.99 -7.03 11.18
C VAL A 206 -15.74 -5.75 11.49
N GLU A 207 -15.03 -4.78 12.05
CA GLU A 207 -15.49 -3.40 12.21
C GLU A 207 -14.61 -2.44 11.42
N GLU A 208 -15.22 -1.74 10.47
CA GLU A 208 -14.62 -0.59 9.80
C GLU A 208 -15.14 0.68 10.49
N ARG A 209 -14.33 1.30 11.34
CA ARG A 209 -14.68 2.48 12.13
C ARG A 209 -13.47 3.35 12.49
N ASP A 210 -13.71 4.48 13.12
CA ASP A 210 -12.62 5.20 13.79
C ASP A 210 -12.02 4.33 14.90
N VAL A 211 -10.69 4.33 15.00
CA VAL A 211 -9.91 3.57 15.98
C VAL A 211 -9.20 4.56 16.91
N LEU A 212 -9.57 4.58 18.18
CA LEU A 212 -8.94 5.48 19.15
C LEU A 212 -7.48 5.10 19.38
N LEU A 213 -6.61 6.09 19.54
CA LEU A 213 -5.18 5.86 19.79
C LEU A 213 -4.92 5.02 21.05
N ASN A 214 -5.79 5.13 22.07
CA ASN A 214 -5.64 4.35 23.29
C ASN A 214 -6.12 2.90 23.17
N GLU A 215 -6.85 2.51 22.12
CA GLU A 215 -7.28 1.12 21.89
C GLU A 215 -6.09 0.17 21.66
N VAL A 216 -4.92 0.68 21.25
CA VAL A 216 -3.70 -0.14 21.17
C VAL A 216 -3.31 -0.77 22.52
N LYS A 217 -3.73 -0.16 23.63
CA LYS A 217 -3.39 -0.67 24.99
C LYS A 217 -4.17 -1.90 25.40
N THR A 218 -5.33 -2.12 24.79
CA THR A 218 -6.22 -3.26 25.06
C THR A 218 -6.31 -4.23 23.89
N ALA A 219 -5.67 -3.90 22.77
CA ALA A 219 -5.63 -4.77 21.60
C ALA A 219 -4.89 -6.09 21.91
N GLN A 220 -5.45 -7.20 21.46
CA GLN A 220 -4.84 -8.53 21.60
C GLN A 220 -3.82 -8.80 20.51
N GLU A 221 -4.05 -8.26 19.30
CA GLU A 221 -3.16 -8.37 18.16
C GLU A 221 -3.23 -7.10 17.31
N ALA A 222 -2.20 -6.87 16.51
CA ALA A 222 -2.21 -5.83 15.48
C ALA A 222 -1.38 -6.28 14.28
N PHE A 223 -1.67 -5.71 13.09
CA PHE A 223 -0.85 -5.91 11.91
C PHE A 223 -0.94 -4.75 10.92
N LEU A 224 0.09 -4.63 10.10
CA LEU A 224 0.12 -3.75 8.93
C LEU A 224 -0.16 -4.53 7.66
N THR A 225 -0.78 -3.88 6.66
CA THR A 225 -1.04 -4.52 5.38
C THR A 225 -0.67 -3.65 4.18
N SER A 226 -0.02 -4.27 3.21
CA SER A 226 0.31 -3.65 1.91
C SER A 226 0.53 -4.71 0.84
N SER A 227 0.63 -4.28 -0.42
CA SER A 227 0.84 -5.17 -1.59
C SER A 227 2.09 -6.04 -1.48
N THR A 228 3.09 -5.64 -0.71
CA THR A 228 4.36 -6.36 -0.56
C THR A 228 4.50 -7.10 0.76
N LYS A 229 3.74 -6.68 1.79
CA LYS A 229 3.81 -7.27 3.13
C LYS A 229 2.72 -8.33 3.36
N GLY A 230 1.64 -8.32 2.57
CA GLY A 230 0.44 -9.06 2.93
C GLY A 230 -0.12 -8.55 4.27
N ALA A 231 -0.28 -9.41 5.25
CA ALA A 231 -0.55 -9.06 6.65
C ALA A 231 0.73 -9.28 7.47
N MET A 232 1.35 -8.20 7.93
CA MET A 232 2.62 -8.22 8.69
C MET A 232 2.33 -7.93 10.16
N PRO A 233 2.58 -8.88 11.10
CA PRO A 233 2.27 -8.71 12.50
C PRO A 233 2.96 -7.50 13.13
N VAL A 234 2.27 -6.82 14.05
CA VAL A 234 2.79 -5.75 14.91
C VAL A 234 2.67 -6.22 16.36
N VAL A 235 3.75 -6.23 17.08
CA VAL A 235 3.83 -6.77 18.45
C VAL A 235 4.13 -5.71 19.49
N GLN A 236 4.53 -4.51 19.06
CA GLN A 236 4.82 -3.40 19.95
C GLN A 236 4.46 -2.05 19.30
N ILE A 237 3.91 -1.12 20.08
CA ILE A 237 3.65 0.27 19.68
C ILE A 237 4.08 1.21 20.80
N ASP A 238 5.00 2.15 20.52
CA ASP A 238 5.60 3.08 21.50
C ASP A 238 6.15 2.39 22.75
N GLY A 239 6.78 1.22 22.58
CA GLY A 239 7.33 0.43 23.69
C GLY A 239 6.28 -0.37 24.48
N HIS A 240 4.98 -0.22 24.14
CA HIS A 240 3.90 -1.02 24.72
C HIS A 240 3.71 -2.32 23.91
N GLU A 241 3.80 -3.47 24.57
CA GLU A 241 3.54 -4.76 23.94
C GLU A 241 2.06 -4.93 23.62
N ILE A 242 1.76 -5.43 22.42
CA ILE A 242 0.41 -5.76 22.00
C ILE A 242 0.12 -7.22 22.35
N GLY A 243 -0.94 -7.44 23.12
CA GLY A 243 -1.31 -8.78 23.60
C GLY A 243 -0.17 -9.44 24.38
N THR A 244 0.40 -10.50 23.83
CA THR A 244 1.50 -11.27 24.42
C THR A 244 2.90 -10.83 23.94
N GLY A 245 2.98 -9.80 23.09
CA GLY A 245 4.24 -9.40 22.45
C GLY A 245 4.69 -10.36 21.33
N GLU A 246 3.82 -11.26 20.88
CA GLU A 246 4.06 -12.21 19.80
C GLU A 246 2.92 -12.17 18.76
N PRO A 247 3.18 -12.57 17.49
CA PRO A 247 2.15 -12.68 16.47
C PRO A 247 1.03 -13.65 16.88
N GLY A 248 -0.18 -13.12 17.00
CA GLY A 248 -1.32 -13.86 17.52
C GLY A 248 -2.02 -14.77 16.50
N PRO A 249 -2.97 -15.61 16.97
CA PRO A 249 -3.65 -16.59 16.14
C PRO A 249 -4.59 -15.98 15.09
N VAL A 250 -5.23 -14.84 15.38
CA VAL A 250 -6.13 -14.17 14.42
C VAL A 250 -5.33 -13.60 13.26
N THR A 251 -4.21 -12.92 13.52
CA THR A 251 -3.30 -12.42 12.47
C THR A 251 -2.78 -13.56 11.59
N LYS A 252 -2.35 -14.69 12.19
CA LYS A 252 -1.93 -15.88 11.44
C LYS A 252 -3.06 -16.43 10.58
N LYS A 253 -4.28 -16.43 11.10
CA LYS A 253 -5.47 -16.87 10.35
C LYS A 253 -5.76 -15.94 9.17
N VAL A 254 -5.65 -14.62 9.35
CA VAL A 254 -5.79 -13.62 8.28
C VAL A 254 -4.74 -13.87 7.19
N MET A 255 -3.49 -14.17 7.54
CA MET A 255 -2.42 -14.48 6.57
C MET A 255 -2.77 -15.72 5.73
N GLU A 256 -3.26 -16.79 6.36
CA GLU A 256 -3.70 -18.00 5.66
C GLU A 256 -4.86 -17.75 4.71
N LEU A 257 -5.88 -17.00 5.18
CA LEU A 257 -7.07 -16.67 4.39
C LEU A 257 -6.72 -15.80 3.19
N LEU A 258 -5.88 -14.77 3.40
CA LEU A 258 -5.37 -13.92 2.32
C LEU A 258 -4.61 -14.74 1.28
N GLN A 259 -3.74 -15.67 1.71
CA GLN A 259 -2.98 -16.50 0.78
C GLN A 259 -3.90 -17.42 -0.04
N LYS A 260 -4.92 -18.00 0.57
CA LYS A 260 -5.94 -18.78 -0.14
C LYS A 260 -6.71 -17.93 -1.15
N HIS A 261 -7.09 -16.72 -0.75
CA HIS A 261 -7.80 -15.77 -1.61
C HIS A 261 -6.95 -15.36 -2.83
N ILE A 262 -5.65 -15.11 -2.63
CA ILE A 262 -4.70 -14.84 -3.72
C ILE A 262 -4.58 -16.04 -4.66
N THR A 263 -4.45 -17.26 -4.12
CA THR A 263 -4.36 -18.48 -4.92
C THR A 263 -5.60 -18.67 -5.79
N ALA A 264 -6.79 -18.53 -5.20
CA ALA A 264 -8.05 -18.62 -5.92
C ALA A 264 -8.20 -17.55 -7.02
N TYR A 265 -7.70 -16.34 -6.76
CA TYR A 265 -7.67 -15.29 -7.77
C TYR A 265 -6.83 -15.67 -8.99
N PHE A 266 -5.64 -16.26 -8.80
CA PHE A 266 -4.79 -16.71 -9.91
C PHE A 266 -5.37 -17.90 -10.65
N GLU A 267 -5.90 -18.90 -9.95
CA GLU A 267 -6.56 -20.04 -10.57
C GLU A 267 -7.70 -19.61 -11.50
N LYS A 268 -8.50 -18.63 -11.04
CA LYS A 268 -9.60 -18.06 -11.84
C LYS A 268 -9.11 -17.28 -13.07
N ASN A 269 -7.97 -16.62 -13.00
CA ASN A 269 -7.48 -15.69 -14.03
C ASN A 269 -6.38 -16.31 -14.92
N ALA A 270 -5.58 -17.25 -14.42
CA ALA A 270 -4.53 -17.93 -15.20
C ALA A 270 -5.09 -18.83 -16.33
N ILE A 271 -6.35 -19.28 -16.20
CA ILE A 271 -7.04 -20.07 -17.24
C ILE A 271 -7.53 -19.20 -18.41
N LYS A 272 -7.40 -17.87 -18.32
CA LYS A 272 -7.92 -16.90 -19.31
C LYS A 272 -6.81 -16.18 -20.12
N ILE A 273 -5.54 -16.59 -19.94
CA ILE A 273 -4.39 -16.01 -20.68
C ILE A 273 -3.91 -17.06 -21.76
#